data_d0906713499c465f4a0261c0b709d4fc
#
_entry.id   d0906713499c465f4a0261c0b709d4fc
#
_cell.length_a   1.000
_cell.length_b   1.000
_cell.length_c   1.000
_cell.angle_alpha   90.00
_cell.angle_beta   90.00
_cell.angle_gamma   90.00
#
_symmetry.space_group_name_H-M   'P 1'
#
loop_
_entity.id
_entity.type
_entity.pdbx_description
1 polymer ?
#
loop_
_entity_poly.entity_id
_entity_poly.type
_entity_poly.pdbx_seq_one_letter_code
_entity_poly.pdbx_strand_id
1 'polypeptide(L)'
;MKNKAEKIYEAITAIDEDIVAGTFDYQPDTANNRKRVQIHKGGFRRFVAVAACLCICFCGVFSGMVYADNDFAYDTMYRISPAIAQKLKPVHESCIDQGIKLEVESAVVEGNGAKMLVSLKDIEGNRIDATADLFDSYDIHSPYDQACGCEFEGFDKETGKATFFLDISNTKKEPIAGDKITFSVSKILTQKRQVNQTLDMIDLGKAKEVTDAYKPEIWGGGFSDEWLDLHDLQEFGPYDIPVLYPDEANAVEITPGVFYTGCGFIDGNLHIQMRYTDIFNTDNHGFINLRTKEGNVIQEVASPNFSADNEKDQYVEYIFDVSPEEAGNYKVYGEFETSDGSIEGDWEITFSLKTAE
;
A
#
# COMPACT_ATOMS: atom_id res chain seq x y z
N MET A 1 10.89 -21.56 22.13
CA MET A 1 11.50 -20.47 21.34
C MET A 1 13.00 -20.74 21.29
N LYS A 2 13.56 -21.04 20.13
CA LYS A 2 15.01 -21.26 19.96
C LYS A 2 15.74 -19.93 20.15
N ASN A 3 16.88 -19.96 20.85
CA ASN A 3 17.73 -18.80 21.12
C ASN A 3 18.35 -18.26 19.80
N LYS A 4 18.58 -16.94 19.70
CA LYS A 4 19.18 -16.27 18.52
C LYS A 4 20.52 -16.93 18.09
N ALA A 5 21.29 -17.45 19.04
CA ALA A 5 22.52 -18.20 18.78
C ALA A 5 22.29 -19.55 18.08
N GLU A 6 21.22 -20.27 18.40
CA GLU A 6 20.86 -21.54 17.73
C GLU A 6 20.42 -21.32 16.28
N LYS A 7 19.74 -20.22 15.99
CA LYS A 7 19.35 -19.87 14.62
C LYS A 7 20.55 -19.49 13.75
N ILE A 8 21.53 -18.78 14.33
CA ILE A 8 22.80 -18.44 13.65
C ILE A 8 23.59 -19.71 13.38
N TYR A 9 23.65 -20.63 14.31
CA TYR A 9 24.36 -21.89 14.15
C TYR A 9 23.74 -22.76 13.04
N GLU A 10 22.42 -22.87 12.98
CA GLU A 10 21.70 -23.57 11.91
C GLU A 10 21.91 -22.91 10.53
N ALA A 11 21.97 -21.58 10.47
CA ALA A 11 22.24 -20.88 9.23
C ALA A 11 23.68 -21.09 8.74
N ILE A 12 24.65 -21.12 9.65
CA ILE A 12 26.08 -21.36 9.31
C ILE A 12 26.28 -22.82 8.87
N THR A 13 25.61 -23.80 9.48
CA THR A 13 25.70 -25.20 9.10
C THR A 13 24.97 -25.55 7.80
N ALA A 14 24.15 -24.64 7.27
CA ALA A 14 23.48 -24.77 5.97
C ALA A 14 24.30 -24.20 4.79
N ILE A 15 25.47 -23.61 5.05
CA ILE A 15 26.37 -23.13 4.00
C ILE A 15 27.09 -24.36 3.39
N ASP A 16 26.99 -24.47 2.06
CA ASP A 16 27.58 -25.57 1.29
C ASP A 16 29.10 -25.63 1.53
N GLU A 17 29.63 -26.81 1.87
CA GLU A 17 31.04 -27.02 2.18
C GLU A 17 31.96 -26.62 1.02
N ASP A 18 31.48 -26.70 -0.23
CA ASP A 18 32.23 -26.30 -1.43
C ASP A 18 32.44 -24.78 -1.50
N ILE A 19 31.52 -23.98 -0.96
CA ILE A 19 31.67 -22.51 -0.89
C ILE A 19 32.71 -22.14 0.16
N VAL A 20 32.76 -22.85 1.28
CA VAL A 20 33.76 -22.61 2.35
C VAL A 20 35.16 -23.03 1.88
N ALA A 21 35.30 -24.16 1.18
CA ALA A 21 36.56 -24.63 0.64
C ALA A 21 37.16 -23.65 -0.41
N GLY A 22 36.31 -23.05 -1.26
CA GLY A 22 36.74 -22.11 -2.30
C GLY A 22 37.32 -20.78 -1.74
N THR A 23 37.00 -20.43 -0.49
CA THR A 23 37.56 -19.19 0.14
C THR A 23 38.95 -19.36 0.69
N PHE A 24 39.40 -20.59 0.95
CA PHE A 24 40.75 -20.88 1.47
C PHE A 24 41.84 -21.00 0.38
N ASP A 25 41.46 -21.19 -0.89
CA ASP A 25 42.41 -21.34 -2.03
C ASP A 25 42.71 -20.03 -2.78
N TYR A 26 42.24 -18.88 -2.31
CA TYR A 26 42.53 -17.59 -2.93
C TYR A 26 43.97 -17.15 -2.63
N GLN A 27 44.88 -17.43 -3.54
CA GLN A 27 46.24 -16.85 -3.57
C GLN A 27 46.25 -15.65 -4.53
N PRO A 28 46.56 -14.43 -4.04
CA PRO A 28 46.70 -13.30 -4.94
C PRO A 28 47.95 -13.46 -5.82
N ASP A 29 47.73 -13.43 -7.14
CA ASP A 29 48.79 -13.51 -8.16
C ASP A 29 49.87 -12.45 -7.96
N THR A 30 51.05 -12.86 -7.54
CA THR A 30 52.24 -12.04 -7.45
C THR A 30 53.18 -12.33 -8.62
N ALA A 31 52.90 -11.77 -9.79
CA ALA A 31 53.90 -11.57 -10.82
C ALA A 31 53.41 -10.61 -11.93
N ASN A 32 53.85 -9.37 -11.95
CA ASN A 32 54.65 -8.91 -13.09
C ASN A 32 55.14 -7.46 -12.97
N ASN A 33 56.45 -7.32 -13.17
CA ASN A 33 57.23 -6.22 -13.74
C ASN A 33 56.84 -4.77 -13.46
N ARG A 34 57.55 -4.13 -12.55
CA ARG A 34 57.54 -2.69 -12.36
C ARG A 34 58.83 -2.02 -12.86
N LYS A 35 58.66 -1.09 -13.82
CA LYS A 35 59.63 0.00 -14.02
C LYS A 35 59.57 0.95 -12.82
N ARG A 36 60.74 1.16 -12.18
CA ARG A 36 60.87 2.07 -11.05
C ARG A 36 60.79 3.52 -11.52
N VAL A 37 59.75 4.23 -11.05
CA VAL A 37 59.73 5.71 -11.04
C VAL A 37 60.12 6.15 -9.64
N GLN A 38 61.22 6.93 -9.52
CA GLN A 38 61.62 7.55 -8.26
C GLN A 38 60.75 8.76 -7.98
N ILE A 39 59.97 8.69 -6.91
CA ILE A 39 59.20 9.83 -6.38
C ILE A 39 59.83 10.27 -5.05
N HIS A 40 60.08 11.57 -4.94
CA HIS A 40 60.67 12.21 -3.76
C HIS A 40 59.81 12.03 -2.52
N LYS A 41 60.44 11.56 -1.44
CA LYS A 41 59.84 11.30 -0.13
C LYS A 41 59.65 12.61 0.65
N GLY A 42 58.41 12.87 1.10
CA GLY A 42 58.28 13.83 2.21
C GLY A 42 56.86 14.21 2.63
N GLY A 43 55.89 14.42 1.70
CA GLY A 43 54.55 14.94 2.05
C GLY A 43 53.39 14.01 1.70
N PHE A 44 53.58 13.21 0.67
CA PHE A 44 52.47 12.46 0.05
C PHE A 44 51.99 11.23 0.85
N ARG A 45 52.88 10.63 1.67
CA ARG A 45 52.53 9.45 2.48
C ARG A 45 51.50 9.74 3.57
N ARG A 46 51.49 10.95 4.13
CA ARG A 46 50.49 11.33 5.16
C ARG A 46 49.11 11.61 4.55
N PHE A 47 49.07 12.20 3.36
CA PHE A 47 47.83 12.44 2.63
C PHE A 47 47.19 11.16 2.14
N VAL A 48 47.94 10.21 1.62
CA VAL A 48 47.42 8.90 1.15
C VAL A 48 46.93 8.06 2.33
N ALA A 49 47.63 8.09 3.49
CA ALA A 49 47.18 7.37 4.68
C ALA A 49 45.87 7.95 5.26
N VAL A 50 45.75 9.29 5.29
CA VAL A 50 44.50 9.93 5.76
C VAL A 50 43.35 9.70 4.78
N ALA A 51 43.57 9.77 3.47
CA ALA A 51 42.56 9.45 2.46
C ALA A 51 42.15 7.97 2.48
N ALA A 52 43.11 7.05 2.68
CA ALA A 52 42.80 5.62 2.83
C ALA A 52 42.02 5.32 4.12
N CYS A 53 42.37 5.96 5.25
CA CYS A 53 41.62 5.83 6.50
C CYS A 53 40.20 6.43 6.37
N LEU A 54 40.04 7.57 5.70
CA LEU A 54 38.72 8.15 5.44
C LEU A 54 37.90 7.26 4.51
N CYS A 55 38.50 6.70 3.45
CA CYS A 55 37.78 5.74 2.59
C CYS A 55 37.42 4.45 3.33
N ILE A 56 38.26 3.91 4.19
CA ILE A 56 37.96 2.73 5.00
C ILE A 56 36.91 3.05 6.06
N CYS A 57 36.97 4.22 6.70
CA CYS A 57 35.92 4.66 7.62
C CYS A 57 34.61 4.95 6.89
N PHE A 58 34.63 5.57 5.72
CA PHE A 58 33.44 5.80 4.91
C PHE A 58 32.82 4.46 4.41
N CYS A 59 33.64 3.55 3.88
CA CYS A 59 33.18 2.23 3.47
C CYS A 59 32.72 1.39 4.67
N GLY A 60 33.38 1.47 5.82
CA GLY A 60 33.02 0.75 7.04
C GLY A 60 31.73 1.28 7.68
N VAL A 61 31.54 2.60 7.72
CA VAL A 61 30.29 3.22 8.22
C VAL A 61 29.14 3.01 7.23
N PHE A 62 29.40 3.13 5.92
CA PHE A 62 28.41 2.84 4.88
C PHE A 62 28.01 1.36 4.88
N SER A 63 28.97 0.43 4.98
CA SER A 63 28.67 -1.00 5.07
C SER A 63 27.93 -1.36 6.36
N GLY A 64 28.26 -0.71 7.48
CA GLY A 64 27.56 -0.91 8.75
C GLY A 64 26.15 -0.34 8.76
N MET A 65 25.90 0.81 8.12
CA MET A 65 24.55 1.38 7.95
C MET A 65 23.69 0.54 6.99
N VAL A 66 24.26 0.05 5.89
CA VAL A 66 23.58 -0.82 4.92
C VAL A 66 23.17 -2.15 5.56
N TYR A 67 23.98 -2.72 6.45
CA TYR A 67 23.63 -3.95 7.17
C TYR A 67 22.54 -3.74 8.24
N ALA A 68 22.48 -2.59 8.88
CA ALA A 68 21.51 -2.32 9.94
C ALA A 68 20.09 -1.99 9.40
N ASP A 69 20.00 -1.39 8.21
CA ASP A 69 18.73 -1.01 7.60
C ASP A 69 18.05 -2.14 6.78
N ASN A 70 18.80 -3.18 6.40
CA ASN A 70 18.29 -4.27 5.53
C ASN A 70 17.62 -5.42 6.30
N ASP A 71 17.86 -5.56 7.58
CA ASP A 71 17.40 -6.74 8.33
C ASP A 71 15.87 -6.80 8.42
N PHE A 72 15.18 -5.66 8.58
CA PHE A 72 13.73 -5.66 8.72
C PHE A 72 13.01 -6.00 7.41
N ALA A 73 13.40 -5.35 6.31
CA ALA A 73 12.81 -5.62 5.00
C ALA A 73 13.08 -7.06 4.55
N TYR A 74 14.32 -7.54 4.75
CA TYR A 74 14.70 -8.91 4.45
C TYR A 74 13.96 -9.94 5.34
N ASP A 75 13.89 -9.69 6.65
CA ASP A 75 13.16 -10.56 7.60
C ASP A 75 11.65 -10.60 7.28
N THR A 76 11.08 -9.49 6.86
CA THR A 76 9.68 -9.37 6.44
C THR A 76 9.45 -10.20 5.18
N MET A 77 10.26 -10.00 4.14
CA MET A 77 10.18 -10.81 2.91
C MET A 77 10.47 -12.28 3.12
N TYR A 78 11.39 -12.62 4.03
CA TYR A 78 11.68 -14.01 4.36
C TYR A 78 10.49 -14.71 5.01
N ARG A 79 9.65 -13.99 5.75
CA ARG A 79 8.39 -14.51 6.30
C ARG A 79 7.33 -14.77 5.24
N ILE A 80 7.27 -13.91 4.21
CA ILE A 80 6.28 -13.99 3.13
C ILE A 80 6.71 -15.03 2.10
N SER A 81 7.93 -14.94 1.60
CA SER A 81 8.49 -15.87 0.62
C SER A 81 10.01 -15.98 0.75
N PRO A 82 10.51 -17.00 1.47
CA PRO A 82 11.96 -17.24 1.58
C PRO A 82 12.66 -17.37 0.21
N ALA A 83 11.98 -17.96 -0.77
CA ALA A 83 12.53 -18.16 -2.11
C ALA A 83 12.70 -16.84 -2.87
N ILE A 84 11.83 -15.86 -2.66
CA ILE A 84 11.92 -14.53 -3.27
C ILE A 84 12.97 -13.71 -2.53
N ALA A 85 12.97 -13.71 -1.20
CA ALA A 85 13.93 -12.97 -0.39
C ALA A 85 15.38 -13.30 -0.74
N GLN A 86 15.68 -14.56 -1.03
CA GLN A 86 17.03 -15.01 -1.43
C GLN A 86 17.46 -14.52 -2.82
N LYS A 87 16.51 -14.13 -3.67
CA LYS A 87 16.77 -13.70 -5.06
C LYS A 87 16.81 -12.19 -5.20
N LEU A 88 16.27 -11.45 -4.25
CA LEU A 88 16.29 -9.99 -4.27
C LEU A 88 17.72 -9.46 -4.31
N LYS A 89 17.98 -8.55 -5.24
CA LYS A 89 19.29 -7.89 -5.38
C LYS A 89 19.19 -6.45 -4.90
N PRO A 90 20.15 -5.98 -4.12
CA PRO A 90 20.18 -4.60 -3.66
C PRO A 90 20.14 -3.60 -4.83
N VAL A 91 19.30 -2.59 -4.73
CA VAL A 91 19.21 -1.45 -5.65
C VAL A 91 19.73 -0.20 -4.95
N HIS A 92 19.16 0.15 -3.80
CA HIS A 92 19.52 1.30 -2.95
C HIS A 92 19.50 2.66 -3.68
N GLU A 93 18.59 2.81 -4.64
CA GLU A 93 18.31 4.10 -5.24
C GLU A 93 17.21 4.80 -4.44
N SER A 94 17.38 6.09 -4.19
CA SER A 94 16.44 6.84 -3.36
C SER A 94 16.30 8.28 -3.81
N CYS A 95 15.13 8.88 -3.48
CA CYS A 95 14.89 10.31 -3.60
C CYS A 95 14.27 10.85 -2.31
N ILE A 96 14.29 12.16 -2.16
CA ILE A 96 13.71 12.85 -1.00
C ILE A 96 12.87 14.00 -1.52
N ASP A 97 11.62 14.04 -1.09
CA ASP A 97 10.75 15.19 -1.23
C ASP A 97 9.91 15.38 0.03
N GLN A 98 9.50 16.59 0.35
CA GLN A 98 8.73 16.94 1.55
C GLN A 98 9.32 16.39 2.88
N GLY A 99 10.64 16.16 2.93
CA GLY A 99 11.30 15.54 4.09
C GLY A 99 11.03 14.05 4.25
N ILE A 100 10.44 13.39 3.23
CA ILE A 100 10.24 11.95 3.18
C ILE A 100 11.20 11.34 2.16
N LYS A 101 11.97 10.36 2.62
CA LYS A 101 12.82 9.55 1.76
C LYS A 101 12.02 8.37 1.24
N LEU A 102 11.90 8.26 -0.08
CA LEU A 102 11.50 7.05 -0.78
C LEU A 102 12.77 6.30 -1.21
N GLU A 103 12.83 5.00 -1.04
CA GLU A 103 13.96 4.15 -1.45
C GLU A 103 13.47 2.86 -2.09
N VAL A 104 14.01 2.52 -3.26
CA VAL A 104 13.94 1.16 -3.82
C VAL A 104 15.08 0.37 -3.21
N GLU A 105 14.80 -0.46 -2.23
CA GLU A 105 15.81 -1.21 -1.48
C GLU A 105 16.39 -2.36 -2.28
N SER A 106 15.50 -3.14 -2.89
CA SER A 106 15.89 -4.32 -3.66
C SER A 106 14.88 -4.67 -4.73
N ALA A 107 15.34 -5.38 -5.76
CA ALA A 107 14.50 -5.88 -6.84
C ALA A 107 15.02 -7.21 -7.37
N VAL A 108 14.12 -8.01 -7.96
CA VAL A 108 14.45 -9.23 -8.71
C VAL A 108 13.58 -9.32 -9.95
N VAL A 109 14.16 -9.83 -11.04
CA VAL A 109 13.43 -10.12 -12.27
C VAL A 109 13.25 -11.62 -12.41
N GLU A 110 12.02 -12.05 -12.64
CA GLU A 110 11.65 -13.44 -12.88
C GLU A 110 10.82 -13.54 -14.19
N GLY A 111 11.48 -13.87 -15.29
CA GLY A 111 10.82 -14.02 -16.58
C GLY A 111 10.19 -12.72 -17.09
N ASN A 112 8.87 -12.65 -17.08
CA ASN A 112 8.08 -11.50 -17.50
C ASN A 112 7.62 -10.60 -16.34
N GLY A 113 8.12 -10.81 -15.14
CA GLY A 113 7.76 -10.05 -13.96
C GLY A 113 8.97 -9.56 -13.18
N ALA A 114 8.75 -8.59 -12.31
CA ALA A 114 9.70 -8.10 -11.32
C ALA A 114 9.03 -7.95 -9.97
N LYS A 115 9.79 -8.18 -8.91
CA LYS A 115 9.37 -7.97 -7.54
C LYS A 115 10.30 -6.97 -6.89
N MET A 116 9.76 -6.03 -6.14
CA MET A 116 10.52 -4.95 -5.52
C MET A 116 10.14 -4.77 -4.06
N LEU A 117 11.13 -4.38 -3.26
CA LEU A 117 10.90 -3.80 -1.94
C LEU A 117 11.18 -2.30 -2.01
N VAL A 118 10.20 -1.54 -1.56
CA VAL A 118 10.25 -0.08 -1.50
C VAL A 118 10.00 0.35 -0.07
N SER A 119 10.67 1.38 0.39
CA SER A 119 10.44 1.92 1.73
C SER A 119 10.26 3.42 1.75
N LEU A 120 9.47 3.87 2.73
CA LEU A 120 9.27 5.27 3.09
C LEU A 120 9.84 5.54 4.48
N LYS A 121 10.51 6.68 4.63
CA LYS A 121 10.98 7.16 5.94
C LYS A 121 10.86 8.68 6.01
N ASP A 122 10.21 9.19 7.04
CA ASP A 122 10.25 10.62 7.36
C ASP A 122 11.58 10.94 8.03
N ILE A 123 12.40 11.78 7.36
CA ILE A 123 13.73 12.17 7.85
C ILE A 123 13.72 13.50 8.63
N GLU A 124 12.60 14.20 8.64
CA GLU A 124 12.42 15.49 9.32
C GLU A 124 11.43 15.41 10.49
N GLY A 125 10.63 14.32 10.58
CA GLY A 125 9.59 14.15 11.58
C GLY A 125 9.23 12.69 11.84
N ASN A 126 7.95 12.45 12.15
CA ASN A 126 7.40 11.11 12.42
C ASN A 126 6.00 10.99 11.77
N ARG A 127 5.83 11.49 10.53
CA ARG A 127 4.55 11.43 9.82
C ARG A 127 4.27 10.05 9.23
N ILE A 128 5.31 9.26 8.95
CA ILE A 128 5.18 7.87 8.47
C ILE A 128 4.98 6.95 9.66
N ASP A 129 3.98 6.09 9.60
CA ASP A 129 3.61 5.15 10.66
C ASP A 129 3.16 3.79 10.10
N ALA A 130 2.62 2.93 10.96
CA ALA A 130 2.15 1.59 10.60
C ALA A 130 0.90 1.59 9.70
N THR A 131 0.33 2.74 9.40
CA THR A 131 -0.83 2.90 8.52
C THR A 131 -0.48 3.58 7.20
N ALA A 132 0.83 3.72 6.91
CA ALA A 132 1.28 4.33 5.66
C ALA A 132 0.74 3.58 4.46
N ASP A 133 0.27 4.35 3.47
CA ASP A 133 -0.38 3.83 2.27
C ASP A 133 0.02 4.72 1.08
N LEU A 134 0.30 4.12 -0.06
CA LEU A 134 0.62 4.85 -1.29
C LEU A 134 -0.64 5.29 -2.05
N PHE A 135 -1.82 4.88 -1.59
CA PHE A 135 -3.13 5.38 -2.06
C PHE A 135 -3.26 5.42 -3.58
N ASP A 136 -2.98 4.31 -4.28
CA ASP A 136 -3.03 4.27 -5.75
C ASP A 136 -2.35 5.46 -6.46
N SER A 137 -1.51 6.21 -5.74
CA SER A 137 -0.78 7.37 -6.25
C SER A 137 0.61 7.02 -6.75
N TYR A 138 0.94 5.74 -6.79
CA TYR A 138 2.17 5.23 -7.36
C TYR A 138 2.00 4.91 -8.84
N ASP A 139 3.06 5.13 -9.61
CA ASP A 139 3.12 4.76 -11.01
C ASP A 139 4.45 4.08 -11.33
N ILE A 140 4.42 3.17 -12.31
CA ILE A 140 5.60 2.51 -12.82
C ILE A 140 5.67 2.77 -14.32
N HIS A 141 6.56 3.69 -14.69
CA HIS A 141 6.84 3.92 -16.10
C HIS A 141 7.84 2.88 -16.62
N SER A 142 7.41 2.08 -17.59
CA SER A 142 8.18 1.02 -18.23
C SER A 142 8.00 1.05 -19.73
N PRO A 143 8.91 0.43 -20.53
CA PRO A 143 8.77 0.35 -21.98
C PRO A 143 7.72 -0.66 -22.46
N TYR A 144 6.93 -1.24 -21.58
CA TYR A 144 5.89 -2.25 -21.87
C TYR A 144 4.62 -2.00 -21.07
N ASP A 145 3.50 -2.53 -21.56
CA ASP A 145 2.23 -2.54 -20.81
C ASP A 145 2.34 -3.50 -19.63
N GLN A 146 1.93 -3.06 -18.45
CA GLN A 146 2.12 -3.77 -17.21
C GLN A 146 0.88 -3.79 -16.33
N ALA A 147 0.85 -4.78 -15.43
CA ALA A 147 0.02 -4.78 -14.22
C ALA A 147 0.95 -4.72 -13.01
N CYS A 148 0.56 -3.97 -12.00
CA CYS A 148 1.31 -3.84 -10.75
C CYS A 148 0.37 -3.98 -9.56
N GLY A 149 0.80 -4.74 -8.55
CA GLY A 149 0.22 -4.75 -7.21
C GLY A 149 1.21 -4.13 -6.23
N CYS A 150 0.70 -3.41 -5.22
CA CYS A 150 1.49 -2.85 -4.14
C CYS A 150 0.84 -3.24 -2.81
N GLU A 151 1.61 -3.87 -1.93
CA GLU A 151 1.14 -4.33 -0.62
C GLU A 151 2.01 -3.73 0.49
N PHE A 152 1.37 -3.24 1.56
CA PHE A 152 2.06 -2.79 2.76
C PHE A 152 2.54 -4.00 3.56
N GLU A 153 3.86 -4.09 3.79
CA GLU A 153 4.48 -5.24 4.45
C GLU A 153 4.74 -5.02 5.94
N GLY A 154 4.90 -3.77 6.34
CA GLY A 154 5.10 -3.46 7.74
C GLY A 154 5.79 -2.15 8.01
N PHE A 155 5.82 -1.81 9.31
CA PHE A 155 6.45 -0.62 9.84
C PHE A 155 7.45 -0.98 10.94
N ASP A 156 8.70 -0.59 10.75
CA ASP A 156 9.73 -0.71 11.76
C ASP A 156 9.75 0.53 12.67
N LYS A 157 9.33 0.35 13.91
CA LYS A 157 9.28 1.43 14.91
C LYS A 157 10.65 1.94 15.35
N GLU A 158 11.71 1.13 15.21
CA GLU A 158 13.06 1.52 15.61
C GLU A 158 13.69 2.45 14.59
N THR A 159 13.48 2.16 13.30
CA THR A 159 14.03 2.96 12.20
C THR A 159 13.04 4.00 11.67
N GLY A 160 11.74 3.89 11.99
CA GLY A 160 10.66 4.75 11.46
C GLY A 160 10.40 4.50 9.98
N LYS A 161 10.63 3.27 9.49
CA LYS A 161 10.53 2.90 8.08
C LYS A 161 9.28 2.06 7.82
N ALA A 162 8.46 2.49 6.85
CA ALA A 162 7.37 1.70 6.28
C ALA A 162 7.87 0.99 5.02
N THR A 163 7.56 -0.29 4.86
CA THR A 163 8.02 -1.13 3.73
C THR A 163 6.83 -1.63 2.93
N PHE A 164 6.97 -1.60 1.60
CA PHE A 164 5.98 -2.06 0.64
C PHE A 164 6.60 -3.08 -0.30
N PHE A 165 5.80 -4.06 -0.68
CA PHE A 165 6.14 -5.03 -1.71
C PHE A 165 5.37 -4.73 -2.97
N LEU A 166 6.08 -4.64 -4.10
CA LEU A 166 5.49 -4.46 -5.41
C LEU A 166 5.74 -5.68 -6.29
N ASP A 167 4.68 -6.16 -6.94
CA ASP A 167 4.73 -7.22 -7.94
C ASP A 167 4.31 -6.65 -9.30
N ILE A 168 5.24 -6.63 -10.25
CA ILE A 168 5.08 -6.05 -11.58
C ILE A 168 5.08 -7.18 -12.61
N SER A 169 4.15 -7.18 -13.54
CA SER A 169 4.13 -8.13 -14.64
C SER A 169 3.85 -7.47 -15.98
N ASN A 170 4.61 -7.87 -17.02
CA ASN A 170 4.33 -7.51 -18.39
C ASN A 170 3.07 -8.25 -18.86
N THR A 171 2.03 -7.52 -19.27
CA THR A 171 0.75 -8.09 -19.70
C THR A 171 0.87 -8.94 -20.97
N LYS A 172 1.87 -8.68 -21.82
CA LYS A 172 2.18 -9.47 -23.02
C LYS A 172 3.00 -10.73 -22.72
N LYS A 173 3.40 -10.94 -21.45
CA LYS A 173 4.21 -12.09 -21.00
C LYS A 173 5.59 -12.18 -21.66
N GLU A 174 6.14 -11.07 -22.15
CA GLU A 174 7.50 -10.96 -22.68
C GLU A 174 8.50 -10.72 -21.54
N PRO A 175 9.75 -11.21 -21.67
CA PRO A 175 10.78 -10.99 -20.65
C PRO A 175 11.12 -9.50 -20.48
N ILE A 176 11.33 -9.07 -19.23
CA ILE A 176 11.59 -7.66 -18.87
C ILE A 176 13.01 -7.43 -18.34
N ALA A 177 13.88 -8.40 -18.46
CA ALA A 177 15.24 -8.34 -17.96
C ALA A 177 16.10 -7.26 -18.64
N GLY A 178 16.73 -6.41 -17.83
CA GLY A 178 17.65 -5.38 -18.29
C GLY A 178 17.01 -4.04 -18.63
N ASP A 179 15.69 -3.95 -18.58
CA ASP A 179 14.99 -2.70 -18.82
C ASP A 179 15.18 -1.71 -17.66
N LYS A 180 15.10 -0.43 -17.99
CA LYS A 180 14.96 0.63 -16.99
C LYS A 180 13.50 0.88 -16.72
N ILE A 181 13.19 1.03 -15.45
CA ILE A 181 11.87 1.47 -15.00
C ILE A 181 12.00 2.70 -14.12
N THR A 182 10.95 3.50 -14.09
CA THR A 182 10.81 4.60 -13.15
C THR A 182 9.64 4.30 -12.22
N PHE A 183 9.91 4.27 -10.94
CA PHE A 183 8.88 4.19 -9.90
C PHE A 183 8.65 5.59 -9.34
N SER A 184 7.40 6.02 -9.31
CA SER A 184 7.02 7.32 -8.77
C SER A 184 5.86 7.22 -7.79
N VAL A 185 5.80 8.16 -6.85
CA VAL A 185 4.72 8.31 -5.89
C VAL A 185 4.38 9.80 -5.82
N SER A 186 3.12 10.16 -5.89
CA SER A 186 2.67 11.56 -5.80
C SER A 186 1.95 11.88 -4.49
N LYS A 187 1.52 10.86 -3.75
CA LYS A 187 0.71 11.04 -2.55
C LYS A 187 0.94 9.88 -1.57
N ILE A 188 1.01 10.20 -0.28
CA ILE A 188 1.19 9.22 0.79
C ILE A 188 0.12 9.50 1.84
N LEU A 189 -0.67 8.51 2.19
CA LEU A 189 -1.58 8.55 3.33
C LEU A 189 -0.90 7.97 4.57
N THR A 190 -1.21 8.54 5.72
CA THR A 190 -0.76 8.06 7.03
C THR A 190 -1.83 8.37 8.08
N GLN A 191 -1.65 7.85 9.28
CA GLN A 191 -2.59 8.06 10.39
C GLN A 191 -4.01 7.60 10.03
N LYS A 192 -4.09 6.52 9.24
CA LYS A 192 -5.38 5.89 8.92
C LYS A 192 -5.99 5.31 10.19
N ARG A 193 -7.30 5.37 10.26
CA ARG A 193 -8.09 4.86 11.40
C ARG A 193 -9.14 3.90 10.88
N GLN A 194 -9.27 2.79 11.57
CA GLN A 194 -10.37 1.86 11.38
C GLN A 194 -11.39 2.04 12.51
N VAL A 195 -12.64 2.30 12.15
CA VAL A 195 -13.74 2.54 13.09
C VAL A 195 -14.85 1.53 12.82
N ASN A 196 -15.08 0.64 13.77
CA ASN A 196 -16.08 -0.43 13.68
C ASN A 196 -17.07 -0.26 14.81
N GLN A 197 -18.33 0.09 14.51
CA GLN A 197 -19.33 0.38 15.54
C GLN A 197 -20.78 0.19 15.10
N THR A 198 -21.65 -0.01 16.09
CA THR A 198 -23.09 0.11 15.87
C THR A 198 -23.47 1.59 15.77
N LEU A 199 -24.29 1.94 14.78
CA LEU A 199 -24.75 3.29 14.52
C LEU A 199 -26.10 3.52 15.24
N ASP A 200 -26.06 3.63 16.58
CA ASP A 200 -27.26 3.74 17.41
C ASP A 200 -28.09 5.01 17.14
N MET A 201 -27.53 6.02 16.46
CA MET A 201 -28.25 7.20 16.03
C MET A 201 -29.25 6.92 14.90
N ILE A 202 -29.10 5.80 14.17
CA ILE A 202 -29.99 5.40 13.08
C ILE A 202 -31.11 4.51 13.63
N ASP A 203 -32.33 5.06 13.66
CA ASP A 203 -33.53 4.34 14.09
C ASP A 203 -34.33 3.91 12.87
N LEU A 204 -34.09 2.70 12.40
CA LEU A 204 -34.74 2.12 11.21
C LEU A 204 -36.25 2.00 11.35
N GLY A 205 -36.77 1.90 12.60
CA GLY A 205 -38.22 1.89 12.85
C GLY A 205 -38.93 3.22 12.56
N LYS A 206 -38.14 4.29 12.32
CA LYS A 206 -38.66 5.61 11.92
C LYS A 206 -38.48 5.92 10.44
N ALA A 207 -37.81 5.03 9.69
CA ALA A 207 -37.69 5.17 8.24
C ALA A 207 -39.07 5.24 7.58
N LYS A 208 -39.19 6.11 6.57
CA LYS A 208 -40.49 6.36 5.89
C LYS A 208 -40.37 6.05 4.40
N GLU A 209 -41.47 5.80 3.77
CA GLU A 209 -41.58 5.75 2.33
C GLU A 209 -41.15 7.07 1.69
N VAL A 210 -40.30 7.01 0.67
CA VAL A 210 -39.81 8.11 -0.13
C VAL A 210 -40.53 8.09 -1.48
N THR A 211 -41.35 9.12 -1.72
CA THR A 211 -42.19 9.20 -2.93
C THR A 211 -41.53 10.00 -4.06
N ASP A 212 -40.47 10.76 -3.74
CA ASP A 212 -39.73 11.57 -4.68
C ASP A 212 -38.23 11.25 -4.50
N ALA A 213 -37.79 10.22 -5.20
CA ALA A 213 -36.42 9.74 -5.11
C ALA A 213 -35.48 10.52 -6.06
N TYR A 214 -34.23 10.68 -5.66
CA TYR A 214 -33.19 11.27 -6.48
C TYR A 214 -32.67 10.25 -7.51
N LYS A 215 -32.36 10.71 -8.72
CA LYS A 215 -31.83 9.90 -9.81
C LYS A 215 -30.52 10.50 -10.33
N PRO A 216 -29.42 10.28 -9.66
CA PRO A 216 -28.12 10.73 -10.15
C PRO A 216 -27.62 9.83 -11.30
N GLU A 217 -26.59 10.27 -11.97
CA GLU A 217 -25.84 9.42 -12.89
C GLU A 217 -24.92 8.48 -12.07
N ILE A 218 -25.19 7.17 -12.14
CA ILE A 218 -24.47 6.14 -11.37
C ILE A 218 -23.66 5.28 -12.33
N TRP A 219 -22.33 5.26 -12.15
CA TRP A 219 -21.42 4.46 -12.98
C TRP A 219 -20.76 3.31 -12.23
N GLY A 220 -20.89 3.25 -10.90
CA GLY A 220 -20.25 2.26 -10.07
C GLY A 220 -21.04 1.87 -8.84
N GLY A 221 -20.59 0.83 -8.17
CA GLY A 221 -21.16 0.30 -6.94
C GLY A 221 -21.00 -1.20 -6.83
N GLY A 222 -21.39 -1.75 -5.70
CA GLY A 222 -21.55 -3.19 -5.47
C GLY A 222 -22.98 -3.62 -5.80
N PHE A 223 -23.14 -4.73 -6.52
CA PHE A 223 -24.44 -5.28 -6.87
C PHE A 223 -24.39 -6.79 -6.76
N SER A 224 -25.39 -7.41 -6.13
CA SER A 224 -25.57 -8.84 -6.20
C SER A 224 -26.07 -9.28 -7.58
N ASP A 225 -25.69 -10.46 -8.03
CA ASP A 225 -26.18 -11.00 -9.33
C ASP A 225 -27.71 -11.05 -9.37
N GLU A 226 -28.34 -11.41 -8.26
CA GLU A 226 -29.80 -11.47 -8.12
C GLU A 226 -30.44 -10.08 -8.28
N TRP A 227 -29.80 -9.02 -7.75
CA TRP A 227 -30.25 -7.64 -7.91
C TRP A 227 -30.15 -7.17 -9.36
N LEU A 228 -29.02 -7.45 -10.03
CA LEU A 228 -28.83 -7.12 -11.45
C LEU A 228 -29.88 -7.78 -12.33
N ASP A 229 -30.10 -9.08 -12.14
CA ASP A 229 -31.11 -9.86 -12.89
C ASP A 229 -32.53 -9.34 -12.64
N LEU A 230 -32.87 -9.05 -11.38
CA LEU A 230 -34.24 -8.59 -11.01
C LEU A 230 -34.58 -7.23 -11.63
N HIS A 231 -33.59 -6.34 -11.78
CA HIS A 231 -33.79 -4.98 -12.29
C HIS A 231 -33.39 -4.82 -13.76
N ASP A 232 -33.04 -5.93 -14.46
CA ASP A 232 -32.62 -5.95 -15.87
C ASP A 232 -31.46 -4.93 -16.13
N LEU A 233 -30.54 -4.83 -15.16
CA LEU A 233 -29.40 -3.93 -15.25
C LEU A 233 -28.25 -4.58 -16.01
N GLN A 234 -27.53 -3.78 -16.79
CA GLN A 234 -26.34 -4.24 -17.50
C GLN A 234 -25.15 -4.35 -16.51
N GLU A 235 -24.16 -5.16 -16.86
CA GLU A 235 -22.93 -5.32 -16.07
C GLU A 235 -22.17 -4.00 -15.89
N PHE A 236 -22.32 -3.06 -16.81
CA PHE A 236 -21.67 -1.74 -16.77
C PHE A 236 -22.71 -0.62 -16.91
N GLY A 237 -22.56 0.42 -16.07
CA GLY A 237 -23.44 1.59 -16.05
C GLY A 237 -23.50 2.39 -17.38
N PRO A 238 -24.25 3.49 -17.43
CA PRO A 238 -24.91 4.11 -16.25
C PRO A 238 -26.14 3.34 -15.78
N TYR A 239 -26.38 3.36 -14.47
CA TYR A 239 -27.51 2.68 -13.84
C TYR A 239 -28.62 3.68 -13.48
N ASP A 240 -29.89 3.36 -13.82
CA ASP A 240 -31.07 4.13 -13.42
C ASP A 240 -31.64 3.57 -12.10
N ILE A 241 -30.95 3.84 -11.01
CA ILE A 241 -31.32 3.41 -9.66
C ILE A 241 -31.77 4.62 -8.86
N PRO A 242 -33.01 4.64 -8.35
CA PRO A 242 -33.47 5.71 -7.47
C PRO A 242 -32.77 5.60 -6.10
N VAL A 243 -32.29 6.75 -5.58
CA VAL A 243 -31.62 6.86 -4.29
C VAL A 243 -32.23 7.98 -3.45
N LEU A 244 -31.84 8.08 -2.19
CA LEU A 244 -32.26 9.20 -1.33
C LEU A 244 -31.65 10.51 -1.82
N TYR A 245 -32.37 11.64 -1.64
CA TYR A 245 -31.76 12.94 -1.83
C TYR A 245 -30.65 13.17 -0.82
N PRO A 246 -29.45 13.62 -1.25
CA PRO A 246 -28.39 14.03 -0.35
C PRO A 246 -28.87 15.13 0.61
N ASP A 247 -28.89 14.86 1.90
CA ASP A 247 -29.26 15.84 2.94
C ASP A 247 -28.04 16.24 3.77
N GLU A 248 -27.24 17.18 3.25
CA GLU A 248 -26.07 17.68 3.94
C GLU A 248 -26.41 18.49 5.20
N ALA A 249 -27.56 19.15 5.22
CA ALA A 249 -27.96 20.00 6.33
C ALA A 249 -28.28 19.22 7.60
N ASN A 250 -28.75 17.98 7.46
CA ASN A 250 -29.08 17.09 8.57
C ASN A 250 -28.10 15.89 8.69
N ALA A 251 -27.00 15.92 7.96
CA ALA A 251 -25.98 14.87 8.00
C ALA A 251 -25.39 14.75 9.41
N VAL A 252 -25.20 13.51 9.86
CA VAL A 252 -24.60 13.19 11.17
C VAL A 252 -23.22 12.61 10.95
N GLU A 253 -22.20 13.27 11.47
CA GLU A 253 -20.84 12.77 11.41
C GLU A 253 -20.66 11.55 12.33
N ILE A 254 -20.19 10.44 11.73
CA ILE A 254 -19.93 9.17 12.42
C ILE A 254 -18.48 9.13 12.92
N THR A 255 -17.57 9.50 12.04
CA THR A 255 -16.13 9.66 12.28
C THR A 255 -15.64 10.74 11.30
N PRO A 256 -14.49 11.38 11.53
CA PRO A 256 -14.01 12.41 10.63
C PRO A 256 -14.06 12.00 9.16
N GLY A 257 -14.80 12.77 8.36
CA GLY A 257 -14.97 12.52 6.94
C GLY A 257 -16.01 11.49 6.53
N VAL A 258 -16.73 10.88 7.47
CA VAL A 258 -17.83 9.91 7.21
C VAL A 258 -19.11 10.39 7.83
N PHE A 259 -20.16 10.55 7.03
CA PHE A 259 -21.45 11.08 7.44
C PHE A 259 -22.58 10.13 7.07
N TYR A 260 -23.52 9.94 7.99
CA TYR A 260 -24.85 9.42 7.69
C TYR A 260 -25.70 10.57 7.21
N THR A 261 -26.35 10.43 6.05
CA THR A 261 -27.17 11.48 5.41
C THR A 261 -28.66 11.17 5.40
N GLY A 262 -29.05 9.91 5.55
CA GLY A 262 -30.45 9.57 5.64
C GLY A 262 -30.78 8.08 5.51
N CYS A 263 -32.03 7.73 5.85
CA CYS A 263 -32.61 6.44 5.52
C CYS A 263 -34.10 6.57 5.17
N GLY A 264 -34.59 5.64 4.34
CA GLY A 264 -35.98 5.58 3.90
C GLY A 264 -36.27 4.33 3.11
N PHE A 265 -37.52 4.17 2.68
CA PHE A 265 -37.93 3.06 1.81
C PHE A 265 -38.19 3.58 0.40
N ILE A 266 -37.59 2.95 -0.60
CA ILE A 266 -37.84 3.20 -2.02
C ILE A 266 -38.22 1.85 -2.64
N ASP A 267 -39.38 1.78 -3.30
CA ASP A 267 -39.88 0.58 -3.94
C ASP A 267 -39.91 -0.66 -3.01
N GLY A 268 -40.15 -0.43 -1.69
CA GLY A 268 -40.25 -1.46 -0.67
C GLY A 268 -38.93 -1.93 -0.07
N ASN A 269 -37.78 -1.48 -0.57
CA ASN A 269 -36.46 -1.77 -0.03
C ASN A 269 -35.99 -0.69 0.94
N LEU A 270 -35.21 -1.08 1.95
CA LEU A 270 -34.60 -0.14 2.88
C LEU A 270 -33.32 0.46 2.26
N HIS A 271 -33.29 1.77 2.18
CA HIS A 271 -32.16 2.56 1.73
C HIS A 271 -31.48 3.28 2.90
N ILE A 272 -30.17 3.22 2.98
CA ILE A 272 -29.35 3.95 3.95
C ILE A 272 -28.22 4.65 3.20
N GLN A 273 -28.13 5.97 3.33
CA GLN A 273 -27.16 6.75 2.58
C GLN A 273 -26.05 7.25 3.50
N MET A 274 -24.82 7.06 3.02
CA MET A 274 -23.60 7.56 3.64
C MET A 274 -22.87 8.51 2.70
N ARG A 275 -22.15 9.51 3.24
CA ARG A 275 -21.25 10.38 2.50
C ARG A 275 -19.84 10.23 3.04
N TYR A 276 -18.89 10.07 2.13
CA TYR A 276 -17.46 10.04 2.37
C TYR A 276 -16.84 11.29 1.75
N THR A 277 -16.16 12.11 2.57
CA THR A 277 -15.67 13.42 2.12
C THR A 277 -14.24 13.33 1.62
N ASP A 278 -13.95 14.14 0.59
CA ASP A 278 -12.61 14.37 0.03
C ASP A 278 -11.85 13.06 -0.29
N ILE A 279 -12.56 12.10 -0.89
CA ILE A 279 -12.06 10.74 -1.15
C ILE A 279 -10.74 10.72 -1.95
N PHE A 280 -10.47 11.75 -2.75
CA PHE A 280 -9.22 11.86 -3.51
C PHE A 280 -7.99 12.20 -2.65
N ASN A 281 -8.18 12.68 -1.42
CA ASN A 281 -7.08 13.06 -0.51
C ASN A 281 -7.05 12.26 0.77
N THR A 282 -8.11 11.53 1.10
CA THR A 282 -8.24 10.87 2.41
C THR A 282 -8.45 9.36 2.34
N ASP A 283 -8.86 8.84 1.18
CA ASP A 283 -9.31 7.45 1.06
C ASP A 283 -10.41 7.09 2.09
N ASN A 284 -11.25 8.07 2.44
CA ASN A 284 -12.38 7.81 3.32
C ASN A 284 -13.37 6.88 2.64
N HIS A 285 -13.61 5.72 3.22
CA HIS A 285 -14.56 4.72 2.70
C HIS A 285 -15.09 3.83 3.83
N GLY A 286 -16.02 2.96 3.51
CA GLY A 286 -16.52 1.99 4.48
C GLY A 286 -17.65 1.15 3.94
N PHE A 287 -18.16 0.29 4.82
CA PHE A 287 -19.27 -0.60 4.56
C PHE A 287 -20.24 -0.55 5.74
N ILE A 288 -21.52 -0.77 5.47
CA ILE A 288 -22.51 -0.97 6.51
C ILE A 288 -23.26 -2.29 6.28
N ASN A 289 -23.66 -2.92 7.37
CA ASN A 289 -24.53 -4.08 7.35
C ASN A 289 -25.63 -3.94 8.42
N LEU A 290 -26.65 -4.74 8.31
CA LEU A 290 -27.68 -4.81 9.34
C LEU A 290 -27.44 -6.01 10.24
N ARG A 291 -27.69 -5.84 11.54
CA ARG A 291 -27.53 -6.91 12.53
C ARG A 291 -28.81 -7.10 13.33
N THR A 292 -29.23 -8.37 13.49
CA THR A 292 -30.31 -8.72 14.42
C THR A 292 -29.81 -8.65 15.86
N LYS A 293 -30.74 -8.74 16.82
CA LYS A 293 -30.41 -8.81 18.25
C LYS A 293 -29.57 -10.05 18.60
N GLU A 294 -29.70 -11.11 17.83
CA GLU A 294 -28.96 -12.37 17.97
C GLU A 294 -27.57 -12.30 17.32
N GLY A 295 -27.27 -11.21 16.58
CA GLY A 295 -26.00 -11.00 15.90
C GLY A 295 -25.93 -11.54 14.46
N ASN A 296 -27.06 -11.99 13.89
CA ASN A 296 -27.09 -12.37 12.48
C ASN A 296 -26.89 -11.13 11.61
N VAL A 297 -26.12 -11.27 10.54
CA VAL A 297 -25.77 -10.20 9.61
C VAL A 297 -26.62 -10.31 8.36
N ILE A 298 -27.19 -9.18 7.94
CA ILE A 298 -27.85 -9.00 6.65
C ILE A 298 -26.98 -8.05 5.83
N GLN A 299 -26.53 -8.52 4.68
CA GLN A 299 -25.77 -7.72 3.73
C GLN A 299 -26.68 -6.91 2.84
N GLU A 300 -26.16 -5.83 2.28
CA GLU A 300 -26.80 -5.08 1.23
C GLU A 300 -26.96 -5.93 -0.04
N VAL A 301 -28.02 -5.71 -0.78
CA VAL A 301 -28.24 -6.31 -2.10
C VAL A 301 -27.68 -5.44 -3.22
N ALA A 302 -27.51 -4.14 -2.95
CA ALA A 302 -26.86 -3.19 -3.84
C ALA A 302 -26.25 -2.04 -3.03
N SER A 303 -25.15 -1.49 -3.55
CA SER A 303 -24.48 -0.31 -3.00
C SER A 303 -24.02 0.64 -4.09
N PRO A 304 -24.95 1.23 -4.88
CA PRO A 304 -24.60 2.22 -5.89
C PRO A 304 -23.88 3.41 -5.28
N ASN A 305 -22.88 3.94 -5.99
CA ASN A 305 -22.17 5.13 -5.59
C ASN A 305 -22.28 6.26 -6.63
N PHE A 306 -22.32 7.48 -6.15
CA PHE A 306 -22.43 8.67 -6.99
C PHE A 306 -21.79 9.87 -6.30
N SER A 307 -21.44 10.89 -7.08
CA SER A 307 -20.99 12.19 -6.57
C SER A 307 -22.12 13.20 -6.61
N ALA A 308 -22.19 14.07 -5.61
CA ALA A 308 -23.04 15.26 -5.66
C ALA A 308 -22.27 16.44 -6.28
N ASP A 309 -22.74 17.67 -6.05
CA ASP A 309 -22.26 18.88 -6.73
C ASP A 309 -20.77 19.18 -6.61
N ASN A 310 -20.05 18.57 -5.65
CA ASN A 310 -18.64 18.93 -5.38
C ASN A 310 -17.61 17.95 -5.96
N GLU A 311 -18.00 16.85 -6.59
CA GLU A 311 -17.16 15.79 -7.18
C GLU A 311 -16.08 15.19 -6.26
N LYS A 312 -15.80 15.80 -5.11
CA LYS A 312 -14.80 15.32 -4.13
C LYS A 312 -15.39 14.37 -3.11
N ASP A 313 -16.68 14.53 -2.85
CA ASP A 313 -17.40 13.70 -1.92
C ASP A 313 -18.15 12.60 -2.68
N GLN A 314 -18.07 11.40 -2.13
CA GLN A 314 -18.79 10.25 -2.65
C GLN A 314 -19.96 9.91 -1.73
N TYR A 315 -21.13 9.72 -2.33
CA TYR A 315 -22.29 9.13 -1.67
C TYR A 315 -22.36 7.65 -2.03
N VAL A 316 -22.65 6.84 -1.03
CA VAL A 316 -22.95 5.42 -1.20
C VAL A 316 -24.33 5.15 -0.62
N GLU A 317 -25.19 4.59 -1.44
CA GLU A 317 -26.52 4.18 -1.05
C GLU A 317 -26.53 2.67 -0.79
N TYR A 318 -26.66 2.25 0.44
CA TYR A 318 -26.76 0.84 0.80
C TYR A 318 -28.23 0.40 0.78
N ILE A 319 -28.57 -0.55 -0.08
CA ILE A 319 -29.91 -1.04 -0.30
C ILE A 319 -30.05 -2.44 0.29
N PHE A 320 -31.06 -2.62 1.12
CA PHE A 320 -31.33 -3.89 1.80
C PHE A 320 -32.73 -4.41 1.43
N ASP A 321 -32.85 -5.70 1.14
CA ASP A 321 -34.15 -6.38 0.98
C ASP A 321 -34.76 -6.60 2.36
N VAL A 322 -35.26 -5.52 2.94
CA VAL A 322 -35.88 -5.45 4.27
C VAL A 322 -37.12 -4.59 4.18
N SER A 323 -38.25 -5.17 4.58
CA SER A 323 -39.57 -4.49 4.56
C SER A 323 -39.71 -3.46 5.69
N PRO A 324 -40.62 -2.46 5.56
CA PRO A 324 -40.94 -1.50 6.61
C PRO A 324 -41.31 -2.13 7.96
N GLU A 325 -42.04 -3.27 7.92
CA GLU A 325 -42.50 -3.98 9.11
C GLU A 325 -41.32 -4.64 9.88
N GLU A 326 -40.27 -5.02 9.17
CA GLU A 326 -39.13 -5.75 9.73
C GLU A 326 -38.00 -4.85 10.17
N ALA A 327 -37.85 -3.66 9.57
CA ALA A 327 -36.70 -2.75 9.75
C ALA A 327 -36.39 -2.45 11.22
N GLY A 328 -37.41 -2.29 12.07
CA GLY A 328 -37.24 -2.05 13.51
C GLY A 328 -36.56 -3.19 14.30
N ASN A 329 -36.36 -4.37 13.68
CA ASN A 329 -35.69 -5.51 14.32
C ASN A 329 -34.17 -5.47 14.13
N TYR A 330 -33.68 -4.57 13.31
CA TYR A 330 -32.26 -4.48 12.97
C TYR A 330 -31.56 -3.26 13.56
N LYS A 331 -30.26 -3.36 13.72
CA LYS A 331 -29.33 -2.27 13.99
C LYS A 331 -28.36 -2.12 12.83
N VAL A 332 -28.01 -0.89 12.51
CA VAL A 332 -26.96 -0.61 11.53
C VAL A 332 -25.60 -0.75 12.20
N TYR A 333 -24.71 -1.48 11.56
CA TYR A 333 -23.31 -1.60 11.97
C TYR A 333 -22.43 -1.11 10.83
N GLY A 334 -21.46 -0.25 11.15
CA GLY A 334 -20.56 0.33 10.17
C GLY A 334 -19.11 -0.06 10.45
N GLU A 335 -18.37 -0.25 9.37
CA GLU A 335 -16.94 -0.49 9.32
C GLU A 335 -16.33 0.55 8.39
N PHE A 336 -15.54 1.49 8.94
CA PHE A 336 -15.04 2.65 8.21
C PHE A 336 -13.53 2.73 8.30
N GLU A 337 -12.91 3.16 7.21
CA GLU A 337 -11.53 3.59 7.17
C GLU A 337 -11.46 5.08 6.84
N THR A 338 -10.64 5.82 7.58
CA THR A 338 -10.45 7.26 7.38
C THR A 338 -8.99 7.63 7.60
N SER A 339 -8.57 8.76 7.01
CA SER A 339 -7.28 9.37 7.27
C SER A 339 -7.42 10.87 7.55
N ASP A 340 -6.37 11.50 8.08
CA ASP A 340 -6.36 12.95 8.32
C ASP A 340 -5.99 13.77 7.08
N GLY A 341 -5.78 13.11 5.93
CA GLY A 341 -5.34 13.70 4.67
C GLY A 341 -4.09 13.04 4.13
N SER A 342 -3.55 13.62 3.06
CA SER A 342 -2.38 13.10 2.35
C SER A 342 -1.17 14.03 2.47
N ILE A 343 0.02 13.45 2.32
CA ILE A 343 1.26 14.16 2.08
C ILE A 343 1.50 14.13 0.57
N GLU A 344 1.37 15.27 -0.09
CA GLU A 344 1.61 15.42 -1.53
C GLU A 344 3.09 15.69 -1.78
N GLY A 345 3.67 15.10 -2.83
CA GLY A 345 5.06 15.30 -3.23
C GLY A 345 5.35 14.72 -4.61
N ASP A 346 6.62 14.74 -4.98
CA ASP A 346 7.12 14.26 -6.26
C ASP A 346 8.32 13.34 -6.02
N TRP A 347 8.03 12.10 -5.66
CA TRP A 347 9.07 11.08 -5.46
C TRP A 347 9.21 10.25 -6.73
N GLU A 348 10.39 10.32 -7.36
CA GLU A 348 10.68 9.58 -8.59
C GLU A 348 12.05 8.92 -8.53
N ILE A 349 12.14 7.64 -8.85
CA ILE A 349 13.36 6.84 -8.87
C ILE A 349 13.43 6.03 -10.16
N THR A 350 14.48 6.26 -10.94
CA THR A 350 14.76 5.48 -12.16
C THR A 350 15.93 4.53 -11.92
N PHE A 351 15.73 3.24 -12.16
CA PHE A 351 16.76 2.22 -12.00
C PHE A 351 16.63 1.11 -13.04
N SER A 352 17.66 0.25 -13.13
CA SER A 352 17.65 -0.88 -14.07
C SER A 352 17.26 -2.18 -13.38
N LEU A 353 16.35 -2.94 -14.00
CA LEU A 353 15.99 -4.29 -13.57
C LEU A 353 17.12 -5.26 -13.95
N LYS A 354 17.83 -5.76 -12.94
CA LYS A 354 18.91 -6.74 -13.12
C LYS A 354 18.35 -8.16 -12.97
N THR A 355 18.71 -9.04 -13.91
CA THR A 355 18.41 -10.47 -13.81
C THR A 355 19.00 -11.09 -12.55
N ALA A 356 18.31 -12.04 -11.97
CA ALA A 356 18.92 -13.01 -11.08
C ALA A 356 19.94 -13.86 -11.90
N GLU A 357 21.22 -13.78 -11.60
CA GLU A 357 22.22 -14.75 -12.09
C GLU A 357 22.18 -15.99 -11.23
#